data_1c3b89a3d4feb1763b959a7a0e2ae576
#
_entry.id   1c3b89a3d4feb1763b959a7a0e2ae576
#
_cell.length_a   1.000
_cell.length_b   1.000
_cell.length_c   1.000
_cell.angle_alpha   90.00
_cell.angle_beta   90.00
_cell.angle_gamma   90.00
#
_symmetry.space_group_name_H-M   'P 1'
#
loop_
_entity.id
_entity.type
_entity.pdbx_description
1 polymer ?
#
loop_
_entity_poly.entity_id
_entity_poly.type
_entity_poly.pdbx_seq_one_letter_code
_entity_poly.pdbx_strand_id
1 'polypeptide(L)'
;MIFDRKQQRLLLEGKEYTFEDISRLIAGGAEAHSPASWDLYLFLNEWFNDSPVIIVHTSGSTGTPKELIVRKDQMMQSARLTCEFLDLKKGETALLCMNLRYIGAMMVVVRSLVAGLNLIVRPASGHPLADIKEPLRFVAMVPLQVYNTLQVPEEKERLKQTDILIIGGGAIDEALEAEIKHLPTAVY
;
A
#
# COMPACT_ATOMS: atom_id res chain seq x y z
N MET A 1 19.87 -3.44 -6.02
CA MET A 1 19.54 -2.02 -6.35
C MET A 1 20.06 -1.19 -5.18
N ILE A 2 20.77 -0.09 -5.44
CA ILE A 2 21.24 0.80 -4.36
C ILE A 2 20.13 1.81 -4.09
N PHE A 3 19.82 2.04 -2.80
CA PHE A 3 18.87 3.07 -2.41
C PHE A 3 19.48 4.45 -2.70
N ASP A 4 18.83 5.23 -3.56
CA ASP A 4 19.16 6.62 -3.84
C ASP A 4 17.88 7.47 -3.79
N ARG A 5 17.71 8.22 -2.70
CA ARG A 5 16.53 9.06 -2.46
C ARG A 5 16.30 10.11 -3.55
N LYS A 6 17.37 10.61 -4.17
CA LYS A 6 17.27 11.66 -5.19
C LYS A 6 16.65 11.18 -6.51
N GLN A 7 16.71 9.87 -6.75
CA GLN A 7 16.13 9.27 -7.95
C GLN A 7 14.70 8.79 -7.74
N GLN A 8 14.21 8.75 -6.50
CA GLN A 8 12.86 8.29 -6.24
C GLN A 8 11.83 9.40 -6.44
N ARG A 9 10.69 9.02 -7.03
CA ARG A 9 9.54 9.87 -7.27
C ARG A 9 8.29 9.09 -6.87
N LEU A 10 7.39 9.74 -6.14
CA LEU A 10 6.09 9.19 -5.85
C LEU A 10 5.05 9.87 -6.73
N LEU A 11 4.34 9.10 -7.54
CA LEU A 11 3.14 9.59 -8.20
C LEU A 11 1.97 9.35 -7.24
N LEU A 12 1.39 10.41 -6.72
CA LEU A 12 0.32 10.39 -5.73
C LEU A 12 -0.89 11.15 -6.28
N GLU A 13 -2.01 10.45 -6.50
CA GLU A 13 -3.25 11.02 -7.02
C GLU A 13 -3.03 11.92 -8.25
N GLY A 14 -2.20 11.43 -9.18
CA GLY A 14 -1.87 12.10 -10.44
C GLY A 14 -0.78 13.17 -10.37
N LYS A 15 -0.22 13.45 -9.18
CA LYS A 15 0.85 14.43 -9.01
C LYS A 15 2.14 13.76 -8.55
N GLU A 16 3.27 14.13 -9.16
CA GLU A 16 4.58 13.63 -8.79
C GLU A 16 5.18 14.43 -7.62
N TYR A 17 5.76 13.72 -6.66
CA TYR A 17 6.41 14.26 -5.48
C TYR A 17 7.84 13.75 -5.35
N THR A 18 8.75 14.68 -5.05
CA THR A 18 10.15 14.41 -4.71
C THR A 18 10.33 14.38 -3.18
N PHE A 19 11.54 14.03 -2.76
CA PHE A 19 11.93 14.18 -1.34
C PHE A 19 11.73 15.62 -0.83
N GLU A 20 12.13 16.61 -1.62
CA GLU A 20 12.01 18.03 -1.25
C GLU A 20 10.53 18.47 -1.13
N ASP A 21 9.65 17.92 -1.97
CA ASP A 21 8.22 18.18 -1.87
C ASP A 21 7.63 17.62 -0.59
N ILE A 22 7.97 16.37 -0.25
CA ILE A 22 7.54 15.73 1.00
C ILE A 22 8.04 16.49 2.22
N SER A 23 9.30 16.93 2.21
CA SER A 23 9.87 17.73 3.30
C SER A 23 9.10 19.03 3.52
N ARG A 24 8.64 19.70 2.45
CA ARG A 24 7.82 20.90 2.53
C ARG A 24 6.42 20.64 3.09
N LEU A 25 5.80 19.52 2.68
CA LEU A 25 4.49 19.12 3.20
C LEU A 25 4.53 18.86 4.71
N ILE A 26 5.58 18.18 5.19
CA ILE A 26 5.78 17.92 6.62
C ILE A 26 6.01 19.23 7.39
N ALA A 27 6.78 20.16 6.83
CA ALA A 27 7.00 21.47 7.45
C ALA A 27 5.72 22.30 7.62
N GLY A 28 4.70 22.05 6.78
CA GLY A 28 3.36 22.67 6.91
C GLY A 28 2.53 22.17 8.07
N GLY A 29 2.92 21.07 8.72
CA GLY A 29 2.26 20.49 9.90
C GLY A 29 1.05 19.60 9.57
N ALA A 30 0.65 18.79 10.55
CA ALA A 30 -0.41 17.79 10.40
C ALA A 30 -1.79 18.38 10.10
N GLU A 31 -2.08 19.57 10.63
CA GLU A 31 -3.40 20.20 10.50
C GLU A 31 -3.77 20.56 9.06
N ALA A 32 -2.77 20.66 8.17
CA ALA A 32 -2.98 20.95 6.75
C ALA A 32 -3.37 19.72 5.91
N HIS A 33 -3.38 18.51 6.50
CA HIS A 33 -3.50 17.26 5.78
C HIS A 33 -4.54 16.32 6.38
N SER A 34 -5.08 15.39 5.57
CA SER A 34 -5.86 14.28 6.10
C SER A 34 -4.96 13.35 6.95
N PRO A 35 -5.50 12.64 7.96
CA PRO A 35 -4.71 11.70 8.76
C PRO A 35 -3.98 10.65 7.90
N ALA A 36 -4.63 10.11 6.87
CA ALA A 36 -4.03 9.11 5.98
C ALA A 36 -2.88 9.68 5.14
N SER A 37 -3.02 10.92 4.66
CA SER A 37 -1.94 11.62 3.95
C SER A 37 -0.79 11.96 4.89
N TRP A 38 -1.09 12.34 6.13
CA TRP A 38 -0.07 12.64 7.12
C TRP A 38 0.77 11.41 7.48
N ASP A 39 0.12 10.27 7.72
CA ASP A 39 0.83 9.00 7.97
C ASP A 39 1.74 8.62 6.78
N LEU A 40 1.28 8.84 5.54
CA LEU A 40 2.09 8.62 4.35
C LEU A 40 3.33 9.55 4.34
N TYR A 41 3.16 10.83 4.65
CA TYR A 41 4.29 11.78 4.64
C TYR A 41 5.31 11.46 5.73
N LEU A 42 4.86 11.04 6.93
CA LEU A 42 5.75 10.57 7.98
C LEU A 42 6.55 9.32 7.54
N PHE A 43 5.87 8.34 6.93
CA PHE A 43 6.57 7.18 6.37
C PHE A 43 7.57 7.58 5.30
N LEU A 44 7.22 8.47 4.37
CA LEU A 44 8.11 8.93 3.31
C LEU A 44 9.31 9.72 3.88
N ASN A 45 9.13 10.47 4.97
CA ASN A 45 10.24 11.12 5.65
C ASN A 45 11.26 10.12 6.19
N GLU A 46 10.78 9.04 6.82
CA GLU A 46 11.62 7.93 7.25
C GLU A 46 12.24 7.18 6.06
N TRP A 47 11.48 6.99 5.00
CA TRP A 47 11.97 6.33 3.79
C TRP A 47 13.08 7.10 3.10
N PHE A 48 12.96 8.42 3.01
CA PHE A 48 13.91 9.29 2.32
C PHE A 48 15.08 9.78 3.19
N ASN A 49 15.14 9.46 4.48
CA ASN A 49 16.28 9.81 5.32
C ASN A 49 17.54 9.00 4.93
N ASP A 50 18.72 9.42 5.45
CA ASP A 50 20.01 8.80 5.11
C ASP A 50 20.24 7.43 5.77
N SER A 51 19.35 6.97 6.67
CA SER A 51 19.44 5.64 7.26
C SER A 51 19.25 4.56 6.19
N PRO A 52 20.12 3.53 6.11
CA PRO A 52 19.94 2.42 5.17
C PRO A 52 18.84 1.43 5.63
N VAL A 53 18.30 1.64 6.83
CA VAL A 53 17.30 0.77 7.45
C VAL A 53 16.06 1.55 7.86
N ILE A 54 14.96 0.83 8.05
CA ILE A 54 13.70 1.35 8.57
C ILE A 54 13.15 0.36 9.61
N ILE A 55 12.48 0.88 10.64
CA ILE A 55 11.79 0.06 11.62
C ILE A 55 10.40 -0.26 11.07
N VAL A 56 10.06 -1.54 11.06
CA VAL A 56 8.75 -2.04 10.64
C VAL A 56 8.10 -2.85 11.75
N HIS A 57 6.78 -2.87 11.77
CA HIS A 57 6.03 -3.69 12.71
C HIS A 57 5.33 -4.82 11.94
N THR A 58 5.33 -6.01 12.53
CA THR A 58 4.52 -7.13 12.07
C THR A 58 3.31 -7.29 12.96
N SER A 59 2.18 -7.73 12.38
CA SER A 59 0.93 -7.95 13.14
C SER A 59 1.02 -9.04 14.21
N GLY A 60 2.11 -9.82 14.23
CA GLY A 60 2.42 -10.88 15.19
C GLY A 60 1.28 -11.88 15.35
N SER A 61 1.46 -13.14 15.00
CA SER A 61 0.50 -14.22 15.25
C SER A 61 0.19 -14.43 16.75
N THR A 62 1.01 -13.84 17.64
CA THR A 62 0.90 -13.92 19.11
C THR A 62 0.27 -12.68 19.74
N GLY A 63 -0.28 -11.75 18.94
CA GLY A 63 -1.00 -10.56 19.41
C GLY A 63 -0.13 -9.35 19.77
N THR A 64 1.16 -9.51 20.02
CA THR A 64 2.07 -8.39 20.30
C THR A 64 2.86 -8.05 19.03
N PRO A 65 2.75 -6.81 18.50
CA PRO A 65 3.54 -6.38 17.36
C PRO A 65 5.03 -6.51 17.65
N LYS A 66 5.78 -7.12 16.74
CA LYS A 66 7.24 -7.20 16.82
C LYS A 66 7.86 -6.12 15.95
N GLU A 67 8.79 -5.38 16.53
CA GLU A 67 9.64 -4.47 15.79
C GLU A 67 10.76 -5.25 15.10
N LEU A 68 10.93 -4.94 13.82
CA LEU A 68 12.00 -5.50 13.00
C LEU A 68 12.74 -4.36 12.30
N ILE A 69 14.05 -4.46 12.25
CA ILE A 69 14.88 -3.54 11.45
C ILE A 69 15.06 -4.18 10.08
N VAL A 70 14.60 -3.49 9.05
CA VAL A 70 14.67 -3.97 7.66
C VAL A 70 15.48 -2.99 6.82
N ARG A 71 16.28 -3.51 5.91
CA ARG A 71 17.07 -2.69 4.98
C ARG A 71 16.18 -2.17 3.84
N LYS A 72 16.30 -0.87 3.54
CA LYS A 72 15.55 -0.23 2.45
C LYS A 72 15.85 -0.86 1.08
N ASP A 73 17.11 -1.22 0.82
CA ASP A 73 17.49 -1.89 -0.44
C ASP A 73 16.86 -3.29 -0.58
N GLN A 74 16.67 -4.03 0.52
CA GLN A 74 15.95 -5.30 0.51
C GLN A 74 14.44 -5.11 0.25
N MET A 75 13.83 -4.08 0.84
CA MET A 75 12.44 -3.74 0.55
C MET A 75 12.25 -3.35 -0.91
N MET A 76 13.16 -2.54 -1.48
CA MET A 76 13.13 -2.19 -2.91
C MET A 76 13.29 -3.42 -3.81
N GLN A 77 14.20 -4.33 -3.47
CA GLN A 77 14.39 -5.57 -4.23
C GLN A 77 13.14 -6.45 -4.19
N SER A 78 12.53 -6.62 -3.02
CA SER A 78 11.27 -7.35 -2.87
C SER A 78 10.13 -6.70 -3.66
N ALA A 79 10.04 -5.36 -3.60
CA ALA A 79 9.05 -4.60 -4.36
C ALA A 79 9.24 -4.80 -5.87
N ARG A 80 10.50 -4.72 -6.36
CA ARG A 80 10.82 -4.93 -7.78
C ARG A 80 10.38 -6.32 -8.26
N LEU A 81 10.75 -7.37 -7.53
CA LEU A 81 10.36 -8.74 -7.87
C LEU A 81 8.84 -8.92 -7.91
N THR A 82 8.13 -8.33 -6.95
CA THR A 82 6.66 -8.38 -6.94
C THR A 82 6.08 -7.61 -8.14
N CYS A 83 6.59 -6.40 -8.43
CA CYS A 83 6.09 -5.61 -9.55
C CYS A 83 6.35 -6.29 -10.90
N GLU A 84 7.53 -6.93 -11.07
CA GLU A 84 7.84 -7.71 -12.26
C GLU A 84 6.93 -8.93 -12.40
N PHE A 85 6.71 -9.67 -11.31
CA PHE A 85 5.83 -10.84 -11.30
C PHE A 85 4.38 -10.50 -11.63
N LEU A 86 3.88 -9.38 -11.10
CA LEU A 86 2.50 -8.90 -11.30
C LEU A 86 2.33 -8.04 -12.57
N ASP A 87 3.40 -7.84 -13.34
CA ASP A 87 3.44 -6.96 -14.53
C ASP A 87 2.88 -5.56 -14.25
N LEU A 88 3.28 -4.96 -13.10
CA LEU A 88 2.86 -3.60 -12.73
C LEU A 88 3.69 -2.55 -13.47
N LYS A 89 3.02 -1.59 -14.10
CA LYS A 89 3.65 -0.59 -14.98
C LYS A 89 3.48 0.83 -14.45
N LYS A 90 4.39 1.69 -14.85
CA LYS A 90 4.35 3.12 -14.50
C LYS A 90 3.00 3.75 -14.90
N GLY A 91 2.44 4.51 -13.96
CA GLY A 91 1.17 5.23 -14.13
C GLY A 91 -0.08 4.40 -13.83
N GLU A 92 0.04 3.07 -13.67
CA GLU A 92 -1.08 2.25 -13.23
C GLU A 92 -1.48 2.56 -11.78
N THR A 93 -2.75 2.39 -11.45
CA THR A 93 -3.31 2.76 -10.15
C THR A 93 -3.05 1.70 -9.09
N ALA A 94 -2.62 2.15 -7.91
CA ALA A 94 -2.49 1.32 -6.72
C ALA A 94 -3.22 1.96 -5.54
N LEU A 95 -3.88 1.17 -4.70
CA LEU A 95 -4.58 1.67 -3.52
C LEU A 95 -3.82 1.34 -2.25
N LEU A 96 -3.51 2.38 -1.45
CA LEU A 96 -3.10 2.28 -0.06
C LEU A 96 -4.32 2.49 0.83
N CYS A 97 -4.77 1.43 1.50
CA CYS A 97 -5.94 1.42 2.39
C CYS A 97 -5.67 0.68 3.71
N MET A 98 -4.41 0.48 4.04
CA MET A 98 -3.96 -0.17 5.27
C MET A 98 -3.13 0.78 6.12
N ASN A 99 -3.02 0.49 7.41
CA ASN A 99 -2.24 1.29 8.35
C ASN A 99 -0.74 1.15 8.09
N LEU A 100 -0.07 2.27 7.82
CA LEU A 100 1.36 2.37 7.54
C LEU A 100 2.27 2.00 8.73
N ARG A 101 1.72 1.72 9.89
CA ARG A 101 2.46 1.10 10.99
C ARG A 101 2.96 -0.31 10.63
N TYR A 102 2.30 -0.99 9.70
CA TYR A 102 2.61 -2.38 9.33
C TYR A 102 3.31 -2.47 7.98
N ILE A 103 4.23 -3.45 7.89
CA ILE A 103 5.05 -3.66 6.70
C ILE A 103 4.22 -3.89 5.41
N GLY A 104 3.03 -4.50 5.51
CA GLY A 104 2.16 -4.72 4.36
C GLY A 104 1.78 -3.42 3.66
N ALA A 105 1.36 -2.40 4.43
CA ALA A 105 1.04 -1.07 3.92
C ALA A 105 2.29 -0.34 3.39
N MET A 106 3.41 -0.40 4.13
CA MET A 106 4.68 0.17 3.69
C MET A 106 5.10 -0.38 2.33
N MET A 107 4.93 -1.70 2.11
CA MET A 107 5.29 -2.34 0.84
C MET A 107 4.40 -1.92 -0.34
N VAL A 108 3.16 -1.47 -0.11
CA VAL A 108 2.35 -0.84 -1.19
C VAL A 108 3.03 0.45 -1.64
N VAL A 109 3.46 1.30 -0.71
CA VAL A 109 4.17 2.55 -1.03
C VAL A 109 5.50 2.27 -1.73
N VAL A 110 6.28 1.31 -1.23
CA VAL A 110 7.59 0.97 -1.84
C VAL A 110 7.41 0.41 -3.25
N ARG A 111 6.38 -0.41 -3.51
CA ARG A 111 6.04 -0.87 -4.86
C ARG A 111 5.67 0.31 -5.77
N SER A 112 4.89 1.26 -5.25
CA SER A 112 4.51 2.45 -6.02
C SER A 112 5.71 3.32 -6.38
N LEU A 113 6.67 3.48 -5.46
CA LEU A 113 7.94 4.18 -5.74
C LEU A 113 8.79 3.44 -6.79
N VAL A 114 8.89 2.11 -6.69
CA VAL A 114 9.76 1.30 -7.56
C VAL A 114 9.19 1.17 -8.98
N ALA A 115 7.88 0.96 -9.12
CA ALA A 115 7.23 0.81 -10.41
C ALA A 115 6.66 2.11 -10.98
N GLY A 116 6.67 3.21 -10.20
CA GLY A 116 6.07 4.49 -10.61
C GLY A 116 4.55 4.41 -10.70
N LEU A 117 3.88 3.67 -9.79
CA LEU A 117 2.42 3.55 -9.78
C LEU A 117 1.80 4.85 -9.29
N ASN A 118 0.61 5.17 -9.81
CA ASN A 118 -0.23 6.24 -9.28
C ASN A 118 -0.90 5.76 -7.98
N LEU A 119 -0.36 6.17 -6.84
CA LEU A 119 -0.84 5.78 -5.53
C LEU A 119 -2.08 6.60 -5.17
N ILE A 120 -3.18 5.90 -4.88
CA ILE A 120 -4.39 6.46 -4.29
C ILE A 120 -4.35 6.13 -2.80
N VAL A 121 -4.64 7.11 -1.95
CA VAL A 121 -4.58 6.94 -0.49
C VAL A 121 -5.97 7.08 0.12
N ARG A 122 -6.35 6.08 0.90
CA ARG A 122 -7.59 6.11 1.70
C ARG A 122 -7.29 5.74 3.15
N PRO A 123 -8.06 6.25 4.10
CA PRO A 123 -7.91 5.86 5.50
C PRO A 123 -8.02 4.33 5.67
N ALA A 124 -7.25 3.78 6.59
CA ALA A 124 -7.39 2.39 6.98
C ALA A 124 -8.78 2.18 7.62
N SER A 125 -9.65 1.47 6.92
CA SER A 125 -11.03 1.19 7.34
C SER A 125 -11.43 -0.23 6.98
N GLY A 126 -12.56 -0.69 7.48
CA GLY A 126 -13.16 -1.98 7.09
C GLY A 126 -13.75 -1.96 5.67
N HIS A 127 -13.98 -0.79 5.09
CA HIS A 127 -14.62 -0.57 3.79
C HIS A 127 -13.73 0.28 2.86
N PRO A 128 -12.59 -0.27 2.41
CA PRO A 128 -11.57 0.51 1.71
C PRO A 128 -11.98 0.95 0.30
N LEU A 129 -12.98 0.30 -0.29
CA LEU A 129 -13.45 0.60 -1.64
C LEU A 129 -14.69 1.50 -1.68
N ALA A 130 -15.22 1.95 -0.52
CA ALA A 130 -16.46 2.73 -0.45
C ALA A 130 -16.46 3.97 -1.36
N ASP A 131 -15.34 4.69 -1.43
CA ASP A 131 -15.21 5.96 -2.17
C ASP A 131 -14.32 5.84 -3.42
N ILE A 132 -13.96 4.63 -3.82
CA ILE A 132 -13.16 4.41 -5.03
C ILE A 132 -14.07 4.47 -6.25
N LYS A 133 -13.72 5.33 -7.20
CA LYS A 133 -14.44 5.50 -8.47
C LYS A 133 -13.63 5.04 -9.66
N GLU A 134 -12.31 5.11 -9.56
CA GLU A 134 -11.37 4.75 -10.61
C GLU A 134 -11.12 3.23 -10.61
N PRO A 135 -10.93 2.61 -11.77
CA PRO A 135 -10.44 1.23 -11.84
C PRO A 135 -9.07 1.12 -11.16
N LEU A 136 -8.89 0.07 -10.36
CA LEU A 136 -7.62 -0.21 -9.69
C LEU A 136 -6.87 -1.30 -10.44
N ARG A 137 -5.59 -1.05 -10.74
CA ARG A 137 -4.70 -2.10 -11.20
C ARG A 137 -4.27 -3.01 -10.06
N PHE A 138 -3.97 -2.42 -8.91
CA PHE A 138 -3.40 -3.15 -7.77
C PHE A 138 -3.94 -2.66 -6.43
N VAL A 139 -4.33 -3.60 -5.58
CA VAL A 139 -4.65 -3.33 -4.18
C VAL A 139 -4.09 -4.43 -3.28
N ALA A 140 -3.70 -4.07 -2.06
CA ALA A 140 -3.41 -5.03 -1.00
C ALA A 140 -4.35 -4.77 0.18
N MET A 141 -4.95 -5.83 0.71
CA MET A 141 -5.93 -5.79 1.79
C MET A 141 -5.64 -6.85 2.86
N VAL A 142 -6.17 -6.64 4.06
CA VAL A 142 -6.24 -7.70 5.06
C VAL A 142 -7.53 -8.52 4.87
N PRO A 143 -7.60 -9.80 5.34
CA PRO A 143 -8.78 -10.65 5.15
C PRO A 143 -10.09 -10.01 5.59
N LEU A 144 -10.10 -9.27 6.71
CA LEU A 144 -11.28 -8.56 7.21
C LEU A 144 -11.79 -7.50 6.23
N GLN A 145 -10.89 -6.76 5.57
CA GLN A 145 -11.28 -5.77 4.55
C GLN A 145 -11.92 -6.45 3.35
N VAL A 146 -11.35 -7.56 2.89
CA VAL A 146 -11.92 -8.34 1.77
C VAL A 146 -13.28 -8.88 2.13
N TYR A 147 -13.42 -9.48 3.32
CA TYR A 147 -14.69 -9.97 3.81
C TYR A 147 -15.77 -8.87 3.81
N ASN A 148 -15.49 -7.72 4.42
CA ASN A 148 -16.45 -6.62 4.49
C ASN A 148 -16.80 -6.07 3.09
N THR A 149 -15.81 -5.92 2.22
CA THR A 149 -15.99 -5.50 0.82
C THR A 149 -16.97 -6.44 0.08
N LEU A 150 -16.85 -7.74 0.28
CA LEU A 150 -17.72 -8.74 -0.38
C LEU A 150 -19.17 -8.71 0.13
N GLN A 151 -19.42 -8.19 1.33
CA GLN A 151 -20.77 -8.04 1.90
C GLN A 151 -21.51 -6.79 1.38
N VAL A 152 -20.82 -5.84 0.76
CA VAL A 152 -21.42 -4.61 0.22
C VAL A 152 -21.45 -4.69 -1.31
N PRO A 153 -22.64 -4.74 -1.94
CA PRO A 153 -22.76 -4.96 -3.39
C PRO A 153 -21.92 -3.99 -4.23
N GLU A 154 -21.93 -2.70 -3.89
CA GLU A 154 -21.21 -1.65 -4.63
C GLU A 154 -19.68 -1.83 -4.50
N GLU A 155 -19.18 -2.19 -3.33
CA GLU A 155 -17.76 -2.43 -3.10
C GLU A 155 -17.31 -3.74 -3.77
N LYS A 156 -18.16 -4.77 -3.73
CA LYS A 156 -17.93 -6.05 -4.42
C LYS A 156 -17.78 -5.85 -5.93
N GLU A 157 -18.63 -5.02 -6.55
CA GLU A 157 -18.49 -4.69 -7.97
C GLU A 157 -17.20 -3.90 -8.27
N ARG A 158 -16.78 -2.99 -7.39
CA ARG A 158 -15.50 -2.30 -7.51
C ARG A 158 -14.31 -3.26 -7.39
N LEU A 159 -14.39 -4.21 -6.45
CA LEU A 159 -13.37 -5.24 -6.31
C LEU A 159 -13.25 -6.10 -7.56
N LYS A 160 -14.36 -6.47 -8.20
CA LYS A 160 -14.37 -7.21 -9.47
C LYS A 160 -13.73 -6.43 -10.64
N GLN A 161 -13.69 -5.11 -10.55
CA GLN A 161 -13.04 -4.22 -11.53
C GLN A 161 -11.56 -3.97 -11.19
N THR A 162 -11.06 -4.53 -10.09
CA THR A 162 -9.66 -4.49 -9.71
C THR A 162 -8.92 -5.65 -10.36
N ASP A 163 -7.80 -5.38 -11.03
CA ASP A 163 -7.09 -6.45 -11.74
C ASP A 163 -6.35 -7.39 -10.78
N ILE A 164 -5.69 -6.84 -9.75
CA ILE A 164 -4.81 -7.60 -8.85
C ILE A 164 -5.11 -7.26 -7.39
N LEU A 165 -5.36 -8.30 -6.60
CA LEU A 165 -5.52 -8.23 -5.15
C LEU A 165 -4.48 -9.10 -4.45
N ILE A 166 -3.71 -8.51 -3.54
CA ILE A 166 -2.91 -9.27 -2.56
C ILE A 166 -3.65 -9.28 -1.22
N ILE A 167 -3.83 -10.47 -0.64
CA ILE A 167 -4.42 -10.63 0.69
C ILE A 167 -3.33 -11.07 1.67
N GLY A 168 -3.16 -10.30 2.75
CA GLY A 168 -2.12 -10.60 3.73
C GLY A 168 -2.44 -10.07 5.12
N GLY A 169 -1.58 -10.39 6.09
CA GLY A 169 -1.71 -9.91 7.46
C GLY A 169 -2.66 -10.70 8.35
N GLY A 170 -3.26 -11.79 7.86
CA GLY A 170 -4.14 -12.67 8.62
C GLY A 170 -4.41 -13.98 7.89
N ALA A 171 -5.05 -14.92 8.58
CA ALA A 171 -5.51 -16.17 7.99
C ALA A 171 -6.77 -15.92 7.15
N ILE A 172 -6.90 -16.66 6.07
CA ILE A 172 -8.10 -16.74 5.24
C ILE A 172 -8.83 -18.02 5.65
N ASP A 173 -10.10 -17.91 6.03
CA ASP A 173 -10.95 -19.07 6.32
C ASP A 173 -11.54 -19.66 5.02
N GLU A 174 -12.14 -20.86 5.15
CA GLU A 174 -12.70 -21.57 4.01
C GLU A 174 -13.85 -20.80 3.32
N ALA A 175 -14.64 -20.06 4.10
CA ALA A 175 -15.76 -19.28 3.57
C ALA A 175 -15.28 -18.13 2.69
N LEU A 176 -14.29 -17.36 3.17
CA LEU A 176 -13.68 -16.28 2.41
C LEU A 176 -12.93 -16.83 1.18
N GLU A 177 -12.20 -17.95 1.34
CA GLU A 177 -11.52 -18.62 0.21
C GLU A 177 -12.50 -19.01 -0.90
N ALA A 178 -13.66 -19.54 -0.54
CA ALA A 178 -14.69 -19.92 -1.51
C ALA A 178 -15.21 -18.68 -2.28
N GLU A 179 -15.43 -17.55 -1.60
CA GLU A 179 -15.92 -16.32 -2.26
C GLU A 179 -14.86 -15.70 -3.20
N ILE A 180 -13.60 -15.62 -2.77
CA ILE A 180 -12.54 -15.01 -3.59
C ILE A 180 -12.19 -15.82 -4.84
N LYS A 181 -12.36 -17.14 -4.82
CA LYS A 181 -12.17 -18.01 -6.00
C LYS A 181 -13.11 -17.69 -7.16
N HIS A 182 -14.23 -17.02 -6.89
CA HIS A 182 -15.21 -16.63 -7.91
C HIS A 182 -15.02 -15.19 -8.41
N LEU A 183 -14.01 -14.46 -7.90
CA LEU A 183 -13.69 -13.14 -8.41
C LEU A 183 -12.96 -13.23 -9.75
N PRO A 184 -13.21 -12.30 -10.70
CA PRO A 184 -12.40 -12.18 -11.92
C PRO A 184 -11.02 -11.57 -11.63
N THR A 185 -10.83 -10.98 -10.46
CA THR A 185 -9.60 -10.38 -9.94
C THR A 185 -8.54 -11.45 -9.73
N ALA A 186 -7.30 -11.22 -10.16
CA ALA A 186 -6.17 -12.09 -9.83
C ALA A 186 -5.82 -11.95 -8.34
N VAL A 187 -6.01 -13.00 -7.56
CA VAL A 187 -5.82 -12.99 -6.08
C VAL A 187 -4.56 -13.78 -5.70
N TYR A 188 -3.73 -13.18 -4.82
CA TYR A 188 -2.47 -13.73 -4.32
C TYR A 188 -2.41 -13.70 -2.79
#